data_f18bfd6cf3c72467e980f0c3e2e9e7ca
#
_entry.id   f18bfd6cf3c72467e980f0c3e2e9e7ca
#
_cell.length_a   1.000
_cell.length_b   1.000
_cell.length_c   1.000
_cell.angle_alpha   90.00
_cell.angle_beta   90.00
_cell.angle_gamma   90.00
#
_symmetry.space_group_name_H-M   'P 1'
#
loop_
_entity.id
_entity.type
_entity.pdbx_description
1 polymer ?
#
loop_
_entity_poly.entity_id
_entity_poly.type
_entity_poly.pdbx_seq_one_letter_code
_entity_poly.pdbx_strand_id
1 'polypeptide(L)'
;MMDNFPFAEGERRQRLNKVQNQMKLQSSKTRVHFEMASFVDETLLEDLTELIIPFADSLGMNEQELPNLRSMLLYKNISVVSDSNPRTAVTLDHMRDVYRILSSSEGRPLTRLHLHTLAYQAILVSEESAWKNTRFAAAKASLTANRHVCASPKVDLDKALLLMDDSFATSAGVDSERIRFNDERPVACWTETIQDVAKGANPKVEICLAPNLVCSEAKQTAGGGDNILAAGLVLQI
;
A
#
# COMPACT_ATOMS: atom_id res chain seq x y z
N MET A 1 9.12 12.16 9.31
CA MET A 1 10.04 11.19 8.68
C MET A 1 11.08 10.80 9.72
N MET A 2 11.19 9.49 10.01
CA MET A 2 12.13 9.00 11.02
C MET A 2 13.59 9.20 10.62
N ASP A 3 13.89 9.27 9.32
CA ASP A 3 15.23 9.56 8.78
C ASP A 3 15.77 10.94 9.18
N ASN A 4 14.88 11.85 9.57
CA ASN A 4 15.27 13.18 10.04
C ASN A 4 15.55 13.22 11.56
N PHE A 5 15.41 12.08 12.25
CA PHE A 5 15.73 11.96 13.67
C PHE A 5 17.01 11.14 13.82
N PRO A 6 18.19 11.78 13.94
CA PRO A 6 19.47 11.09 14.02
C PRO A 6 19.66 10.50 15.42
N PHE A 7 18.83 9.53 15.76
CA PHE A 7 19.02 8.75 16.96
C PHE A 7 20.17 7.76 16.77
N ALA A 8 21.01 7.62 17.80
CA ALA A 8 21.90 6.48 17.87
C ALA A 8 21.08 5.17 17.73
N GLU A 9 21.63 4.16 17.05
CA GLU A 9 20.95 2.90 16.75
C GLU A 9 20.26 2.28 17.99
N GLY A 10 20.93 2.24 19.12
CA GLY A 10 20.38 1.71 20.38
C GLY A 10 19.18 2.52 20.91
N GLU A 11 19.18 3.84 20.77
CA GLU A 11 18.07 4.70 21.19
C GLU A 11 16.88 4.52 20.24
N ARG A 12 17.11 4.40 18.94
CA ARG A 12 16.09 4.13 17.93
C ARG A 12 15.34 2.83 18.24
N ARG A 13 16.06 1.73 18.44
CA ARG A 13 15.46 0.44 18.79
C ARG A 13 14.68 0.48 20.10
N GLN A 14 15.17 1.19 21.13
CA GLN A 14 14.40 1.37 22.37
C GLN A 14 13.08 2.09 22.17
N ARG A 15 13.05 3.12 21.32
CA ARG A 15 11.81 3.85 20.97
C ARG A 15 10.85 2.98 20.17
N LEU A 16 11.35 2.26 19.18
CA LEU A 16 10.54 1.33 18.38
C LEU A 16 9.96 0.19 19.23
N ASN A 17 10.71 -0.34 20.19
CA ASN A 17 10.20 -1.34 21.14
C ASN A 17 9.05 -0.79 22.01
N LYS A 18 9.06 0.50 22.38
CA LYS A 18 7.92 1.10 23.08
C LYS A 18 6.69 1.17 22.19
N VAL A 19 6.86 1.54 20.92
CA VAL A 19 5.76 1.55 19.93
C VAL A 19 5.23 0.12 19.74
N GLN A 20 6.11 -0.86 19.52
CA GLN A 20 5.75 -2.27 19.41
C GLN A 20 4.88 -2.73 20.59
N ASN A 21 5.30 -2.41 21.82
CA ASN A 21 4.54 -2.78 23.02
C ASN A 21 3.15 -2.14 23.04
N GLN A 22 3.03 -0.89 22.59
CA GLN A 22 1.72 -0.24 22.46
C GLN A 22 0.85 -0.93 21.38
N MET A 23 1.43 -1.33 20.24
CA MET A 23 0.71 -2.06 19.20
C MET A 23 0.25 -3.44 19.69
N LYS A 24 1.08 -4.15 20.43
CA LYS A 24 0.75 -5.46 21.04
C LYS A 24 -0.39 -5.37 22.05
N LEU A 25 -0.49 -4.28 22.79
CA LEU A 25 -1.53 -4.06 23.80
C LEU A 25 -2.89 -3.69 23.18
N GLN A 26 -2.95 -3.39 21.89
CA GLN A 26 -4.22 -3.09 21.26
C GLN A 26 -5.12 -4.32 21.20
N SER A 27 -6.40 -4.09 21.49
CA SER A 27 -7.44 -5.11 21.39
C SER A 27 -7.50 -5.69 19.96
N SER A 28 -7.91 -6.94 19.82
CA SER A 28 -8.16 -7.57 18.50
C SER A 28 -9.26 -6.85 17.69
N LYS A 29 -10.10 -6.04 18.35
CA LYS A 29 -11.11 -5.18 17.69
C LYS A 29 -10.52 -3.87 17.15
N THR A 30 -9.38 -3.43 17.67
CA THR A 30 -8.67 -2.23 17.21
C THR A 30 -7.82 -2.59 15.99
N ARG A 31 -7.97 -1.85 14.90
CA ARG A 31 -7.11 -2.00 13.73
C ARG A 31 -5.89 -1.11 13.85
N VAL A 32 -4.72 -1.67 13.64
CA VAL A 32 -3.45 -0.95 13.63
C VAL A 32 -3.02 -0.74 12.19
N HIS A 33 -2.98 0.51 11.78
CA HIS A 33 -2.47 0.91 10.47
C HIS A 33 -1.09 1.54 10.62
N PHE A 34 -0.16 1.13 9.79
CA PHE A 34 1.15 1.74 9.69
C PHE A 34 1.35 2.28 8.27
N GLU A 35 1.60 3.58 8.18
CA GLU A 35 1.98 4.24 6.93
C GLU A 35 3.49 4.29 6.84
N MET A 36 4.01 3.74 5.74
CA MET A 36 5.42 3.76 5.47
C MET A 36 5.88 5.16 5.05
N ALA A 37 7.17 5.39 5.13
CA ALA A 37 7.83 6.55 4.58
C ALA A 37 8.99 6.08 3.69
N SER A 38 9.45 6.94 2.81
CA SER A 38 10.62 6.64 1.99
C SER A 38 11.85 6.49 2.87
N PHE A 39 12.52 5.36 2.75
CA PHE A 39 13.70 5.01 3.54
C PHE A 39 14.95 5.07 2.66
N VAL A 40 15.95 5.78 3.16
CA VAL A 40 17.31 5.79 2.63
C VAL A 40 18.23 4.96 3.53
N ASP A 41 17.88 4.86 4.83
CA ASP A 41 18.60 4.09 5.83
C ASP A 41 18.07 2.65 5.88
N GLU A 42 18.89 1.72 5.36
CA GLU A 42 18.61 0.29 5.34
C GLU A 42 18.39 -0.27 6.75
N THR A 43 19.19 0.18 7.72
CA THR A 43 19.09 -0.30 9.11
C THR A 43 17.79 0.14 9.78
N LEU A 44 17.25 1.30 9.40
CA LEU A 44 15.94 1.75 9.87
C LEU A 44 14.83 0.86 9.30
N LEU A 45 14.86 0.52 8.01
CA LEU A 45 13.87 -0.37 7.41
C LEU A 45 13.96 -1.77 8.02
N GLU A 46 15.16 -2.27 8.31
CA GLU A 46 15.37 -3.52 9.01
C GLU A 46 14.72 -3.50 10.40
N ASP A 47 15.00 -2.47 11.21
CA ASP A 47 14.37 -2.28 12.52
C ASP A 47 12.84 -2.26 12.44
N LEU A 48 12.27 -1.59 11.43
CA LEU A 48 10.82 -1.54 11.23
C LEU A 48 10.23 -2.89 10.82
N THR A 49 10.92 -3.65 9.97
CA THR A 49 10.47 -5.00 9.58
C THR A 49 10.51 -5.99 10.73
N GLU A 50 11.36 -5.78 11.72
CA GLU A 50 11.42 -6.61 12.92
C GLU A 50 10.44 -6.17 14.01
N LEU A 51 10.33 -4.86 14.26
CA LEU A 51 9.71 -4.35 15.47
C LEU A 51 8.31 -3.76 15.28
N ILE A 52 7.96 -3.32 14.09
CA ILE A 52 6.71 -2.56 13.83
C ILE A 52 5.79 -3.28 12.85
N ILE A 53 6.29 -3.58 11.66
CA ILE A 53 5.49 -4.15 10.55
C ILE A 53 4.76 -5.43 10.94
N PRO A 54 5.37 -6.39 11.70
CA PRO A 54 4.69 -7.62 12.11
C PRO A 54 3.51 -7.40 13.07
N PHE A 55 3.30 -6.19 13.55
CA PHE A 55 2.23 -5.83 14.49
C PHE A 55 1.20 -4.87 13.88
N ALA A 56 1.22 -4.68 12.57
CA ALA A 56 0.25 -3.88 11.83
C ALA A 56 -0.77 -4.77 11.10
N ASP A 57 -2.06 -4.50 11.27
CA ASP A 57 -3.13 -5.13 10.49
C ASP A 57 -3.16 -4.60 9.05
N SER A 58 -2.67 -3.39 8.83
CA SER A 58 -2.73 -2.67 7.57
C SER A 58 -1.46 -1.87 7.32
N LEU A 59 -0.97 -1.90 6.08
CA LEU A 59 0.14 -1.06 5.61
C LEU A 59 -0.32 -0.13 4.49
N GLY A 60 0.16 1.12 4.53
CA GLY A 60 0.08 2.09 3.45
C GLY A 60 1.49 2.38 2.91
N MET A 61 1.64 2.50 1.59
CA MET A 61 2.93 2.71 0.95
C MET A 61 2.81 3.28 -0.45
N ASN A 62 3.90 3.85 -0.95
CA ASN A 62 4.01 4.34 -2.32
C ASN A 62 4.78 3.36 -3.23
N GLU A 63 4.97 3.76 -4.49
CA GLU A 63 5.64 2.98 -5.54
C GLU A 63 7.13 2.70 -5.28
N GLN A 64 7.78 3.46 -4.38
CA GLN A 64 9.18 3.25 -4.00
C GLN A 64 9.30 2.41 -2.72
N GLU A 65 8.37 2.58 -1.81
CA GLU A 65 8.37 1.88 -0.51
C GLU A 65 8.02 0.41 -0.66
N LEU A 66 7.09 0.07 -1.57
CA LEU A 66 6.69 -1.32 -1.82
C LEU A 66 7.86 -2.22 -2.29
N PRO A 67 8.64 -1.88 -3.33
CA PRO A 67 9.77 -2.71 -3.74
C PRO A 67 10.89 -2.75 -2.70
N ASN A 68 11.10 -1.67 -1.93
CA ASN A 68 12.08 -1.65 -0.84
C ASN A 68 11.68 -2.59 0.30
N LEU A 69 10.41 -2.53 0.72
CA LEU A 69 9.90 -3.47 1.73
C LEU A 69 10.00 -4.92 1.25
N ARG A 70 9.58 -5.20 0.00
CA ARG A 70 9.69 -6.53 -0.59
C ARG A 70 11.13 -7.02 -0.60
N SER A 71 12.08 -6.19 -1.04
CA SER A 71 13.51 -6.53 -1.09
C SER A 71 14.07 -6.81 0.31
N MET A 72 13.71 -5.99 1.30
CA MET A 72 14.11 -6.19 2.69
C MET A 72 13.57 -7.51 3.25
N LEU A 73 12.30 -7.84 2.97
CA LEU A 73 11.69 -9.09 3.44
C LEU A 73 12.31 -10.33 2.81
N LEU A 74 12.64 -10.29 1.50
CA LEU A 74 13.15 -11.44 0.76
C LEU A 74 14.67 -11.57 0.82
N TYR A 75 15.40 -10.46 0.74
CA TYR A 75 16.85 -10.45 0.50
C TYR A 75 17.65 -9.72 1.59
N LYS A 76 16.97 -9.11 2.57
CA LYS A 76 17.60 -8.33 3.65
C LYS A 76 18.43 -7.15 3.16
N ASN A 77 18.03 -6.53 2.08
CA ASN A 77 18.65 -5.32 1.53
C ASN A 77 17.61 -4.40 0.89
N ILE A 78 17.97 -3.14 0.69
CA ILE A 78 17.15 -2.17 -0.04
C ILE A 78 17.49 -2.26 -1.53
N SER A 79 16.47 -2.40 -2.37
CA SER A 79 16.60 -2.28 -3.82
C SER A 79 16.26 -0.84 -4.22
N VAL A 80 17.26 -0.02 -4.47
CA VAL A 80 17.04 1.36 -4.90
C VAL A 80 16.57 1.37 -6.37
N VAL A 81 15.29 1.08 -6.58
CA VAL A 81 14.65 1.24 -7.88
C VAL A 81 13.66 2.41 -7.75
N SER A 82 13.98 3.49 -8.42
CA SER A 82 13.15 4.69 -8.49
C SER A 82 12.45 4.73 -9.84
N ASP A 83 11.34 3.97 -9.96
CA ASP A 83 10.43 4.08 -11.09
C ASP A 83 9.16 4.80 -10.61
N SER A 84 8.96 6.03 -11.05
CA SER A 84 7.79 6.83 -10.68
C SER A 84 6.49 6.36 -11.34
N ASN A 85 6.57 5.48 -12.33
CA ASN A 85 5.42 4.91 -13.02
C ASN A 85 5.62 3.39 -13.26
N PRO A 86 5.68 2.59 -12.19
CA PRO A 86 5.95 1.17 -12.30
C PRO A 86 4.83 0.45 -13.04
N ARG A 87 5.19 -0.58 -13.80
CA ARG A 87 4.21 -1.44 -14.48
C ARG A 87 3.26 -2.07 -13.47
N THR A 88 1.96 -1.88 -13.66
CA THR A 88 0.89 -2.36 -12.76
C THR A 88 1.05 -3.85 -12.42
N ALA A 89 1.32 -4.68 -13.42
CA ALA A 89 1.51 -6.12 -13.26
C ALA A 89 2.62 -6.47 -12.26
N VAL A 90 3.78 -5.82 -12.37
CA VAL A 90 4.94 -6.02 -11.46
C VAL A 90 4.60 -5.55 -10.05
N THR A 91 3.94 -4.42 -9.95
CA THR A 91 3.54 -3.85 -8.66
C THR A 91 2.54 -4.75 -7.94
N LEU A 92 1.55 -5.31 -8.65
CA LEU A 92 0.60 -6.26 -8.09
C LEU A 92 1.29 -7.54 -7.61
N ASP A 93 2.30 -8.03 -8.33
CA ASP A 93 3.10 -9.18 -7.89
C ASP A 93 3.90 -8.85 -6.61
N HIS A 94 4.47 -7.65 -6.51
CA HIS A 94 5.13 -7.19 -5.29
C HIS A 94 4.16 -7.10 -4.09
N MET A 95 2.93 -6.63 -4.31
CA MET A 95 1.90 -6.62 -3.26
C MET A 95 1.57 -8.03 -2.77
N ARG A 96 1.45 -9.00 -3.69
CA ARG A 96 1.21 -10.41 -3.33
C ARG A 96 2.35 -11.00 -2.52
N ASP A 97 3.60 -10.72 -2.91
CA ASP A 97 4.79 -11.20 -2.18
C ASP A 97 4.82 -10.65 -0.76
N VAL A 98 4.65 -9.34 -0.59
CA VAL A 98 4.61 -8.71 0.73
C VAL A 98 3.45 -9.26 1.57
N TYR A 99 2.25 -9.36 0.99
CA TYR A 99 1.09 -9.92 1.69
C TYR A 99 1.34 -11.37 2.12
N ARG A 100 1.84 -12.23 1.23
CA ARG A 100 2.13 -13.64 1.53
C ARG A 100 3.07 -13.80 2.72
N ILE A 101 4.12 -12.96 2.80
CA ILE A 101 5.09 -13.02 3.89
C ILE A 101 4.48 -12.54 5.21
N LEU A 102 3.76 -11.41 5.18
CA LEU A 102 3.29 -10.73 6.38
C LEU A 102 1.92 -11.22 6.90
N SER A 103 1.09 -11.80 6.04
CA SER A 103 -0.21 -12.37 6.44
C SER A 103 -0.09 -13.55 7.41
N SER A 104 1.09 -14.10 7.54
CA SER A 104 1.40 -15.24 8.39
C SER A 104 2.39 -14.91 9.52
N SER A 105 2.59 -13.62 9.82
CA SER A 105 3.45 -13.20 10.93
C SER A 105 2.84 -13.60 12.29
N GLU A 106 3.69 -13.95 13.24
CA GLU A 106 3.28 -14.38 14.59
C GLU A 106 2.62 -13.25 15.42
N GLY A 107 2.80 -12.01 15.02
CA GLY A 107 2.25 -10.85 15.70
C GLY A 107 0.78 -10.60 15.36
N ARG A 108 0.54 -9.63 14.52
CA ARG A 108 -0.78 -9.32 13.93
C ARG A 108 -0.70 -9.64 12.44
N PRO A 109 -1.39 -10.68 11.95
CA PRO A 109 -1.39 -11.01 10.52
C PRO A 109 -1.83 -9.82 9.69
N LEU A 110 -1.05 -9.49 8.67
CA LEU A 110 -1.42 -8.43 7.74
C LEU A 110 -2.68 -8.82 6.98
N THR A 111 -3.68 -7.94 6.98
CA THR A 111 -4.97 -8.18 6.34
C THR A 111 -5.33 -7.13 5.29
N ARG A 112 -4.54 -6.05 5.19
CA ARG A 112 -4.76 -4.98 4.22
C ARG A 112 -3.43 -4.37 3.76
N LEU A 113 -3.31 -4.18 2.45
CA LEU A 113 -2.28 -3.34 1.82
C LEU A 113 -2.95 -2.23 1.01
N HIS A 114 -2.47 -1.02 1.12
CA HIS A 114 -2.87 0.09 0.26
C HIS A 114 -1.62 0.70 -0.39
N LEU A 115 -1.53 0.58 -1.68
CA LEU A 115 -0.49 1.18 -2.50
C LEU A 115 -1.06 2.41 -3.20
N HIS A 116 -0.37 3.54 -3.10
CA HIS A 116 -0.63 4.70 -3.92
C HIS A 116 0.54 4.97 -4.85
N THR A 117 0.25 5.17 -6.12
CA THR A 117 1.21 5.58 -7.15
C THR A 117 0.74 6.88 -7.79
N LEU A 118 1.55 7.46 -8.66
CA LEU A 118 1.10 8.60 -9.46
C LEU A 118 -0.10 8.23 -10.35
N ALA A 119 -0.08 7.03 -10.96
CA ALA A 119 -1.06 6.64 -11.97
C ALA A 119 -2.31 5.97 -11.41
N TYR A 120 -2.25 5.31 -10.25
CA TYR A 120 -3.36 4.53 -9.70
C TYR A 120 -3.26 4.32 -8.18
N GLN A 121 -4.39 3.86 -7.61
CA GLN A 121 -4.49 3.31 -6.26
C GLN A 121 -4.75 1.81 -6.36
N ALA A 122 -4.07 1.00 -5.56
CA ALA A 122 -4.35 -0.43 -5.43
C ALA A 122 -4.54 -0.80 -3.95
N ILE A 123 -5.65 -1.46 -3.64
CA ILE A 123 -5.94 -1.95 -2.29
C ILE A 123 -6.15 -3.45 -2.35
N LEU A 124 -5.41 -4.19 -1.55
CA LEU A 124 -5.54 -5.62 -1.34
C LEU A 124 -6.06 -5.84 0.09
N VAL A 125 -7.11 -6.63 0.24
CA VAL A 125 -7.66 -7.01 1.54
C VAL A 125 -7.91 -8.51 1.61
N SER A 126 -7.71 -9.11 2.79
CA SER A 126 -8.15 -10.48 3.07
C SER A 126 -9.68 -10.54 3.12
N GLU A 127 -10.31 -11.50 2.42
CA GLU A 127 -11.77 -11.69 2.46
C GLU A 127 -12.29 -12.02 3.87
N GLU A 128 -11.47 -12.67 4.69
CA GLU A 128 -11.81 -13.03 6.07
C GLU A 128 -11.66 -11.86 7.06
N SER A 129 -11.16 -10.72 6.58
CA SER A 129 -10.93 -9.55 7.42
C SER A 129 -12.20 -8.72 7.64
N ALA A 130 -12.11 -7.78 8.59
CA ALA A 130 -13.21 -6.84 8.87
C ALA A 130 -13.23 -5.63 7.91
N TRP A 131 -12.25 -5.50 7.03
CA TRP A 131 -12.20 -4.40 6.05
C TRP A 131 -13.37 -4.48 5.08
N LYS A 132 -14.03 -3.36 4.82
CA LYS A 132 -15.20 -3.24 3.95
C LYS A 132 -14.96 -2.25 2.82
N ASN A 133 -15.86 -2.24 1.84
CA ASN A 133 -15.94 -1.16 0.85
C ASN A 133 -14.66 -0.93 0.05
N THR A 134 -13.86 -1.94 -0.25
CA THR A 134 -12.54 -1.82 -0.92
C THR A 134 -12.61 -1.01 -2.22
N ARG A 135 -13.63 -1.24 -3.04
CA ARG A 135 -13.87 -0.48 -4.28
C ARG A 135 -14.05 1.01 -4.02
N PHE A 136 -14.90 1.36 -3.05
CA PHE A 136 -15.17 2.77 -2.73
C PHE A 136 -13.96 3.43 -2.06
N ALA A 137 -13.20 2.68 -1.28
CA ALA A 137 -11.96 3.14 -0.67
C ALA A 137 -10.92 3.50 -1.74
N ALA A 138 -10.70 2.65 -2.74
CA ALA A 138 -9.80 2.91 -3.86
C ALA A 138 -10.26 4.14 -4.68
N ALA A 139 -11.55 4.23 -5.00
CA ALA A 139 -12.12 5.40 -5.67
C ALA A 139 -11.93 6.69 -4.87
N LYS A 140 -12.18 6.65 -3.56
CA LYS A 140 -12.03 7.81 -2.69
C LYS A 140 -10.58 8.26 -2.57
N ALA A 141 -9.65 7.32 -2.46
CA ALA A 141 -8.22 7.60 -2.46
C ALA A 141 -7.79 8.30 -3.76
N SER A 142 -8.20 7.78 -4.92
CA SER A 142 -7.94 8.37 -6.24
C SER A 142 -8.46 9.81 -6.35
N LEU A 143 -9.72 10.05 -5.99
CA LEU A 143 -10.31 11.39 -5.99
C LEU A 143 -9.61 12.35 -5.02
N THR A 144 -9.17 11.83 -3.88
CA THR A 144 -8.44 12.62 -2.88
C THR A 144 -7.07 13.03 -3.40
N ALA A 145 -6.39 12.15 -4.14
CA ALA A 145 -5.11 12.45 -4.77
C ALA A 145 -5.21 13.69 -5.67
N ASN A 146 -6.19 13.72 -6.60
CA ASN A 146 -6.40 14.87 -7.47
C ASN A 146 -6.70 16.15 -6.68
N ARG A 147 -7.70 16.09 -5.80
CA ARG A 147 -8.18 17.26 -5.04
C ARG A 147 -7.09 17.85 -4.16
N HIS A 148 -6.28 17.01 -3.52
CA HIS A 148 -5.16 17.45 -2.70
C HIS A 148 -4.10 18.15 -3.56
N VAL A 149 -3.64 17.49 -4.62
CA VAL A 149 -2.56 18.01 -5.48
C VAL A 149 -2.99 19.27 -6.24
N CYS A 150 -4.23 19.34 -6.73
CA CYS A 150 -4.78 20.54 -7.36
C CYS A 150 -5.18 21.64 -6.35
N ALA A 151 -5.11 21.36 -5.04
CA ALA A 151 -5.61 22.24 -3.97
C ALA A 151 -7.04 22.75 -4.27
N SER A 152 -7.93 21.84 -4.66
CA SER A 152 -9.30 22.14 -5.10
C SER A 152 -10.33 21.28 -4.35
N PRO A 153 -11.47 21.82 -3.94
CA PRO A 153 -12.54 21.04 -3.32
C PRO A 153 -13.28 20.14 -4.32
N LYS A 154 -13.09 20.36 -5.62
CA LYS A 154 -13.71 19.58 -6.71
C LYS A 154 -12.65 19.16 -7.72
N VAL A 155 -12.90 18.04 -8.39
CA VAL A 155 -12.11 17.63 -9.55
C VAL A 155 -12.46 18.55 -10.72
N ASP A 156 -11.43 19.13 -11.32
CA ASP A 156 -11.51 19.89 -12.56
C ASP A 156 -11.01 18.99 -13.69
N LEU A 157 -11.90 18.58 -14.58
CA LEU A 157 -11.58 17.64 -15.65
C LEU A 157 -10.60 18.23 -16.67
N ASP A 158 -10.58 19.54 -16.85
CA ASP A 158 -9.63 20.22 -17.75
C ASP A 158 -8.19 20.18 -17.21
N LYS A 159 -8.06 19.90 -15.91
CA LYS A 159 -6.79 19.77 -15.19
C LYS A 159 -6.50 18.35 -14.74
N ALA A 160 -7.23 17.37 -15.24
CA ALA A 160 -7.10 15.98 -14.89
C ALA A 160 -6.54 15.16 -16.07
N LEU A 161 -5.50 14.35 -15.78
CA LEU A 161 -4.90 13.43 -16.74
C LEU A 161 -5.04 12.00 -16.25
N LEU A 162 -5.32 11.09 -17.15
CA LEU A 162 -5.21 9.65 -16.92
C LEU A 162 -3.87 9.16 -17.48
N LEU A 163 -3.03 8.58 -16.61
CA LEU A 163 -1.73 8.02 -16.99
C LEU A 163 -1.81 6.50 -17.21
N MET A 164 -2.86 5.86 -16.71
CA MET A 164 -3.10 4.44 -16.97
C MET A 164 -3.72 4.22 -18.35
N ASP A 165 -3.32 3.11 -18.97
CA ASP A 165 -4.01 2.57 -20.15
C ASP A 165 -5.43 2.11 -19.79
N ASP A 166 -6.26 1.85 -20.82
CA ASP A 166 -7.63 1.34 -20.67
C ASP A 166 -7.72 -0.10 -20.13
N SER A 167 -6.58 -0.75 -20.00
CA SER A 167 -6.47 -2.13 -19.49
C SER A 167 -5.08 -2.42 -18.91
N PHE A 168 -5.01 -3.38 -18.01
CA PHE A 168 -3.76 -3.82 -17.39
C PHE A 168 -3.72 -5.33 -17.19
N ALA A 169 -2.52 -5.91 -17.13
CA ALA A 169 -2.33 -7.30 -16.75
C ALA A 169 -2.28 -7.42 -15.22
N THR A 170 -2.92 -8.44 -14.67
CA THR A 170 -3.01 -8.66 -13.21
C THR A 170 -1.70 -9.19 -12.60
N SER A 171 -0.79 -9.72 -13.43
CA SER A 171 0.53 -10.22 -13.05
C SER A 171 1.51 -10.05 -14.21
N ALA A 172 2.79 -10.09 -13.93
CA ALA A 172 3.86 -10.15 -14.94
C ALA A 172 4.07 -11.58 -15.51
N GLY A 173 3.40 -12.57 -14.94
CA GLY A 173 3.44 -13.96 -15.42
C GLY A 173 2.82 -14.15 -16.82
N VAL A 174 3.23 -15.22 -17.52
CA VAL A 174 2.85 -15.48 -18.92
C VAL A 174 1.33 -15.70 -19.08
N ASP A 175 0.69 -16.34 -18.11
CA ASP A 175 -0.75 -16.67 -18.13
C ASP A 175 -1.61 -15.67 -17.36
N SER A 176 -1.14 -14.43 -17.23
CA SER A 176 -1.85 -13.40 -16.47
C SER A 176 -3.12 -12.95 -17.17
N GLU A 177 -4.20 -12.84 -16.42
CA GLU A 177 -5.44 -12.23 -16.89
C GLU A 177 -5.22 -10.73 -17.18
N ARG A 178 -5.90 -10.24 -18.22
CA ARG A 178 -5.95 -8.81 -18.55
C ARG A 178 -7.33 -8.25 -18.22
N ILE A 179 -7.36 -7.23 -17.37
CA ILE A 179 -8.58 -6.53 -16.99
C ILE A 179 -8.67 -5.22 -17.79
N ARG A 180 -9.83 -4.98 -18.41
CA ARG A 180 -10.17 -3.70 -19.04
C ARG A 180 -11.06 -2.90 -18.11
N PHE A 181 -10.78 -1.60 -18.00
CA PHE A 181 -11.67 -0.71 -17.26
C PHE A 181 -13.00 -0.56 -17.98
N ASN A 182 -14.04 -0.40 -17.20
CA ASN A 182 -15.39 -0.14 -17.66
C ASN A 182 -15.75 1.29 -17.27
N ASP A 183 -16.19 2.10 -18.23
CA ASP A 183 -16.52 3.51 -18.03
C ASP A 183 -17.62 3.72 -16.96
N GLU A 184 -18.54 2.75 -16.83
CA GLU A 184 -19.56 2.77 -15.77
C GLU A 184 -19.02 2.35 -14.40
N ARG A 185 -17.90 1.61 -14.39
CA ARG A 185 -17.25 1.08 -13.18
C ARG A 185 -15.74 1.25 -13.27
N PRO A 186 -15.25 2.49 -13.09
CA PRO A 186 -13.84 2.82 -13.32
C PRO A 186 -12.86 2.20 -12.31
N VAL A 187 -13.36 1.53 -11.27
CA VAL A 187 -12.56 0.75 -10.32
C VAL A 187 -12.67 -0.73 -10.66
N ALA A 188 -11.59 -1.33 -11.09
CA ALA A 188 -11.48 -2.76 -11.32
C ALA A 188 -11.29 -3.50 -10.00
N CYS A 189 -12.14 -4.47 -9.69
CA CYS A 189 -12.01 -5.33 -8.51
C CYS A 189 -12.15 -6.79 -8.92
N TRP A 190 -11.30 -7.64 -8.33
CA TRP A 190 -11.34 -9.09 -8.50
C TRP A 190 -10.94 -9.77 -7.21
N THR A 191 -11.25 -11.07 -7.10
CA THR A 191 -10.80 -11.91 -6.00
C THR A 191 -9.86 -12.99 -6.53
N GLU A 192 -8.87 -13.32 -5.74
CA GLU A 192 -7.93 -14.38 -6.07
C GLU A 192 -7.45 -15.11 -4.81
N THR A 193 -6.81 -16.24 -5.01
CA THR A 193 -6.19 -17.01 -3.94
C THR A 193 -4.69 -16.85 -4.03
N ILE A 194 -4.06 -16.38 -2.96
CA ILE A 194 -2.61 -16.28 -2.88
C ILE A 194 -2.07 -17.61 -2.33
N GLN A 195 -1.30 -18.32 -3.15
CA GLN A 195 -0.72 -19.58 -2.75
C GLN A 195 0.48 -19.37 -1.82
N ASP A 196 0.44 -19.93 -0.63
CA ASP A 196 1.59 -20.04 0.27
C ASP A 196 1.96 -21.52 0.46
N VAL A 197 2.75 -22.03 -0.49
CA VAL A 197 3.19 -23.44 -0.52
C VAL A 197 3.99 -23.80 0.73
N ALA A 198 4.71 -22.85 1.33
CA ALA A 198 5.54 -23.09 2.50
C ALA A 198 4.71 -23.33 3.77
N LYS A 199 3.50 -22.81 3.84
CA LYS A 199 2.64 -22.87 5.02
C LYS A 199 1.33 -23.64 4.80
N GLY A 200 1.08 -24.13 3.60
CA GLY A 200 -0.17 -24.86 3.26
C GLY A 200 -1.43 -24.00 3.38
N ALA A 201 -1.29 -22.68 3.46
CA ALA A 201 -2.40 -21.72 3.55
C ALA A 201 -2.66 -21.09 2.18
N ASN A 202 -3.92 -20.97 1.81
CA ASN A 202 -4.33 -20.36 0.57
C ASN A 202 -5.36 -19.24 0.87
N PRO A 203 -4.92 -18.09 1.43
CA PRO A 203 -5.84 -17.01 1.76
C PRO A 203 -6.45 -16.40 0.50
N LYS A 204 -7.76 -16.17 0.56
CA LYS A 204 -8.47 -15.40 -0.46
C LYS A 204 -8.35 -13.92 -0.17
N VAL A 205 -8.13 -13.15 -1.22
CA VAL A 205 -8.02 -11.70 -1.17
C VAL A 205 -8.90 -11.04 -2.23
N GLU A 206 -9.44 -9.87 -1.89
CA GLU A 206 -10.00 -8.94 -2.85
C GLU A 206 -8.94 -7.89 -3.20
N ILE A 207 -8.73 -7.64 -4.49
CA ILE A 207 -7.87 -6.55 -4.97
C ILE A 207 -8.72 -5.59 -5.78
N CYS A 208 -8.65 -4.31 -5.43
CA CYS A 208 -9.30 -3.24 -6.18
C CYS A 208 -8.27 -2.23 -6.66
N LEU A 209 -8.35 -1.84 -7.92
CA LEU A 209 -7.47 -0.86 -8.56
C LEU A 209 -8.29 0.27 -9.18
N ALA A 210 -7.96 1.51 -8.81
CA ALA A 210 -8.59 2.72 -9.31
C ALA A 210 -7.55 3.60 -10.01
N PRO A 211 -7.76 4.00 -11.27
CA PRO A 211 -6.92 5.00 -11.94
C PRO A 211 -6.96 6.33 -11.18
N ASN A 212 -5.85 7.05 -11.16
CA ASN A 212 -5.81 8.41 -10.63
C ASN A 212 -6.15 9.41 -11.72
N LEU A 213 -6.94 10.41 -11.33
CA LEU A 213 -7.07 11.65 -12.07
C LEU A 213 -5.91 12.58 -11.69
N VAL A 214 -4.77 12.44 -12.38
CA VAL A 214 -3.55 13.17 -12.05
C VAL A 214 -3.73 14.66 -12.33
N CYS A 215 -3.40 15.49 -11.33
CA CYS A 215 -3.49 16.94 -11.50
C CYS A 215 -2.38 17.48 -12.41
N SER A 216 -2.74 18.12 -13.54
CA SER A 216 -1.79 18.70 -14.48
C SER A 216 -1.17 20.01 -13.99
N GLU A 217 -1.78 20.69 -13.02
CA GLU A 217 -1.32 21.95 -12.42
C GLU A 217 -1.14 21.79 -10.90
N ALA A 218 -0.14 20.99 -10.48
CA ALA A 218 0.12 20.70 -9.09
C ALA A 218 0.39 21.98 -8.27
N LYS A 219 -0.38 22.17 -7.20
CA LYS A 219 -0.22 23.28 -6.25
C LYS A 219 0.25 22.84 -4.88
N GLN A 220 -0.02 21.60 -4.52
CA GLN A 220 0.29 21.05 -3.21
C GLN A 220 0.68 19.57 -3.33
N THR A 221 1.89 19.22 -2.92
CA THR A 221 2.35 17.82 -2.93
C THR A 221 2.62 17.29 -1.51
N ALA A 222 2.98 18.18 -0.57
CA ALA A 222 3.27 17.79 0.80
C ALA A 222 2.02 17.17 1.48
N GLY A 223 2.21 16.04 2.15
CA GLY A 223 1.13 15.29 2.82
C GLY A 223 0.15 14.60 1.85
N GLY A 224 0.52 14.48 0.57
CA GLY A 224 -0.32 13.81 -0.43
C GLY A 224 -0.58 12.35 -0.06
N GLY A 225 0.46 11.59 0.27
CA GLY A 225 0.37 10.20 0.71
C GLY A 225 -0.55 10.04 1.91
N ASP A 226 -0.31 10.83 2.97
CA ASP A 226 -1.10 10.81 4.21
C ASP A 226 -2.61 10.99 3.93
N ASN A 227 -2.95 11.99 3.10
CA ASN A 227 -4.35 12.26 2.75
C ASN A 227 -5.00 11.15 1.93
N ILE A 228 -4.27 10.58 0.98
CA ILE A 228 -4.73 9.50 0.11
C ILE A 228 -5.00 8.25 0.95
N LEU A 229 -4.03 7.84 1.76
CA LEU A 229 -4.12 6.63 2.59
C LEU A 229 -5.21 6.76 3.64
N ALA A 230 -5.32 7.93 4.30
CA ALA A 230 -6.39 8.20 5.25
C ALA A 230 -7.78 8.16 4.58
N ALA A 231 -7.92 8.72 3.38
CA ALA A 231 -9.19 8.69 2.64
C ALA A 231 -9.62 7.26 2.26
N GLY A 232 -8.66 6.41 1.89
CA GLY A 232 -8.92 4.99 1.64
C GLY A 232 -9.26 4.22 2.91
N LEU A 233 -8.56 4.52 4.01
CA LEU A 233 -8.72 3.81 5.28
C LEU A 233 -10.10 4.07 5.91
N VAL A 234 -10.52 5.33 5.97
CA VAL A 234 -11.74 5.76 6.68
C VAL A 234 -13.03 5.13 6.12
N LEU A 235 -13.04 4.70 4.87
CA LEU A 235 -14.20 4.02 4.26
C LEU A 235 -14.22 2.51 4.54
N GLN A 236 -13.15 1.96 5.08
CA GLN A 236 -13.00 0.51 5.28
C GLN A 236 -13.20 0.06 6.72
N ILE A 237 -13.33 1.01 7.65
CA ILE A 237 -13.55 0.77 9.08
C ILE A 237 -14.99 1.06 9.51
#